data_381ef8fac5fd6aad16da056681274346
#
_entry.id   381ef8fac5fd6aad16da056681274346
#
_cell.length_a   1.000
_cell.length_b   1.000
_cell.length_c   1.000
_cell.angle_alpha   90.00
_cell.angle_beta   90.00
_cell.angle_gamma   90.00
#
_symmetry.space_group_name_H-M   'P 1'
#
loop_
_entity.id
_entity.type
_entity.pdbx_description
1 polymer ?
#
loop_
_entity_poly.entity_id
_entity_poly.type
_entity_poly.pdbx_seq_one_letter_code
_entity_poly.pdbx_strand_id
1 'polypeptide(L)'
;MLNVRWLSSLAEVTAAQWDALFADGGYPFCQHRFLLALEQGGSVDGKSGWHSQHLTLWQGDTLVAAVPGYSKQHSYGEYLFDWQIADAYRQFSLPYYPKWIAAIPFTPATGPRLGVLPALAADTASFDAMLTLICDTLKQALAKQQFYSVQWLYVGHALHEKLLQQGFLARHDVQFLWHNKGYLCFDDYLASLNARKRKQIKQERSAVSDIKRVTLAGSELSAQHWQAIVRCYQATYLKRSGHHGYISSESFYQLGQSISQQLVVFAALGSDEEIQAMALCFKSQDTLYGRYWGALADADKLHFELCYYQGIEYCIQHGLTYFDAGAQGEHKLKRGFEPVTRYGNYLFADTPLSGAIANYFKQESTHLAQYIAEAIQALPYK
;
A
#
# COMPACT_ATOMS: atom_id res chain seq x y z
N MET A 1 15.99 17.74 24.40
CA MET A 1 16.13 16.27 24.55
C MET A 1 14.93 15.64 23.86
N LEU A 2 15.13 14.61 23.05
CA LEU A 2 14.06 13.89 22.40
C LEU A 2 13.49 12.82 23.34
N ASN A 3 12.18 12.76 23.44
CA ASN A 3 11.44 11.76 24.23
C ASN A 3 10.73 10.81 23.29
N VAL A 4 10.84 9.51 23.53
CA VAL A 4 10.12 8.46 22.79
C VAL A 4 8.79 8.19 23.48
N ARG A 5 7.70 8.13 22.68
CA ARG A 5 6.38 7.70 23.16
C ARG A 5 5.78 6.69 22.19
N TRP A 6 5.06 5.74 22.73
CA TRP A 6 4.24 4.79 21.97
C TRP A 6 2.79 5.25 22.06
N LEU A 7 2.14 5.38 20.90
CA LEU A 7 0.71 5.68 20.84
C LEU A 7 -0.06 4.43 20.48
N SER A 8 -1.13 4.17 21.19
CA SER A 8 -2.04 3.05 20.95
C SER A 8 -3.17 3.42 19.98
N SER A 9 -3.31 4.69 19.66
CA SER A 9 -4.27 5.21 18.69
C SER A 9 -3.85 6.59 18.18
N LEU A 10 -4.19 6.90 16.95
CA LEU A 10 -4.04 8.26 16.38
C LEU A 10 -4.95 9.28 17.06
N ALA A 11 -5.95 8.86 17.84
CA ALA A 11 -6.77 9.76 18.64
C ALA A 11 -5.98 10.48 19.77
N GLU A 12 -4.77 10.00 20.10
CA GLU A 12 -3.89 10.60 21.11
C GLU A 12 -3.15 11.85 20.61
N VAL A 13 -3.21 12.14 19.31
CA VAL A 13 -2.58 13.30 18.67
C VAL A 13 -3.56 13.99 17.74
N THR A 14 -3.34 15.27 17.46
CA THR A 14 -4.19 15.98 16.50
C THR A 14 -3.76 15.71 15.06
N ALA A 15 -4.69 15.82 14.12
CA ALA A 15 -4.40 15.73 12.69
C ALA A 15 -3.31 16.75 12.28
N ALA A 16 -3.36 17.96 12.79
CA ALA A 16 -2.36 19.00 12.50
C ALA A 16 -0.95 18.61 12.94
N GLN A 17 -0.79 18.00 14.14
CA GLN A 17 0.51 17.53 14.62
C GLN A 17 1.04 16.38 13.77
N TRP A 18 0.19 15.40 13.45
CA TRP A 18 0.60 14.22 12.69
C TRP A 18 0.87 14.54 11.22
N ASP A 19 -0.07 15.22 10.55
CA ASP A 19 0.01 15.47 9.11
C ASP A 19 1.16 16.42 8.75
N ALA A 20 1.59 17.30 9.69
CA ALA A 20 2.79 18.13 9.51
C ALA A 20 4.07 17.32 9.28
N LEU A 21 4.12 16.06 9.74
CA LEU A 21 5.28 15.18 9.56
C LEU A 21 5.28 14.50 8.18
N PHE A 22 4.13 14.40 7.51
CA PHE A 22 3.93 13.67 6.25
C PHE A 22 3.45 14.58 5.13
N ALA A 23 3.85 15.85 5.15
CA ALA A 23 3.32 16.88 4.26
C ALA A 23 3.71 16.72 2.78
N ASP A 24 4.75 15.92 2.48
CA ASP A 24 5.27 15.76 1.12
C ASP A 24 4.32 14.98 0.20
N GLY A 25 4.03 15.58 -0.97
CA GLY A 25 3.37 14.92 -2.11
C GLY A 25 1.91 14.51 -1.90
N GLY A 26 1.31 14.80 -0.74
CA GLY A 26 -0.08 14.47 -0.45
C GLY A 26 -0.37 12.97 -0.43
N TYR A 27 0.59 12.14 -0.01
CA TYR A 27 0.42 10.68 0.11
C TYR A 27 -0.74 10.35 1.06
N PRO A 28 -1.84 9.75 0.57
CA PRO A 28 -3.09 9.68 1.34
C PRO A 28 -3.01 8.75 2.53
N PHE A 29 -2.20 7.69 2.45
CA PHE A 29 -2.26 6.57 3.38
C PHE A 29 -1.52 6.81 4.71
N CYS A 30 -0.68 7.86 4.80
CA CYS A 30 -0.08 8.30 6.06
C CYS A 30 -0.84 9.43 6.73
N GLN A 31 -1.89 9.97 6.13
CA GLN A 31 -2.68 11.02 6.74
C GLN A 31 -3.36 10.51 8.02
N HIS A 32 -3.38 11.35 9.03
CA HIS A 32 -4.04 11.08 10.32
C HIS A 32 -5.45 10.53 10.13
N ARG A 33 -6.23 11.20 9.28
CA ARG A 33 -7.63 10.84 9.02
C ARG A 33 -7.80 9.48 8.35
N PHE A 34 -6.85 9.08 7.47
CA PHE A 34 -6.87 7.75 6.86
C PHE A 34 -6.64 6.66 7.90
N LEU A 35 -5.58 6.79 8.69
CA LEU A 35 -5.20 5.79 9.69
C LEU A 35 -6.23 5.71 10.81
N LEU A 36 -6.71 6.85 11.32
CA LEU A 36 -7.74 6.90 12.34
C LEU A 36 -9.07 6.28 11.88
N ALA A 37 -9.44 6.45 10.59
CA ALA A 37 -10.63 5.81 10.03
C ALA A 37 -10.55 4.27 10.06
N LEU A 38 -9.36 3.70 9.88
CA LEU A 38 -9.16 2.25 10.01
C LEU A 38 -9.24 1.77 11.46
N GLU A 39 -8.74 2.55 12.41
CA GLU A 39 -8.82 2.27 13.84
C GLU A 39 -10.27 2.35 14.33
N GLN A 40 -10.93 3.49 14.16
CA GLN A 40 -12.29 3.74 14.62
C GLN A 40 -13.32 2.87 13.90
N GLY A 41 -13.07 2.54 12.65
CA GLY A 41 -13.92 1.63 11.87
C GLY A 41 -13.72 0.15 12.20
N GLY A 42 -12.77 -0.21 13.06
CA GLY A 42 -12.52 -1.59 13.49
C GLY A 42 -11.82 -2.48 12.47
N SER A 43 -11.24 -1.91 11.40
CA SER A 43 -10.33 -2.65 10.50
C SER A 43 -8.95 -2.81 11.12
N VAL A 44 -8.59 -1.95 12.05
CA VAL A 44 -7.38 -2.01 12.88
C VAL A 44 -7.83 -2.01 14.32
N ASP A 45 -7.72 -3.14 14.96
CA ASP A 45 -7.99 -3.35 16.38
C ASP A 45 -7.54 -4.76 16.79
N GLY A 46 -7.87 -5.20 17.98
CA GLY A 46 -7.50 -6.51 18.46
C GLY A 46 -8.04 -7.71 17.67
N LYS A 47 -9.15 -7.58 16.92
CA LYS A 47 -9.78 -8.70 16.19
C LYS A 47 -9.13 -8.94 14.84
N SER A 48 -8.65 -7.89 14.19
CA SER A 48 -7.97 -7.99 12.89
C SER A 48 -6.54 -8.49 13.00
N GLY A 49 -6.00 -8.61 14.22
CA GLY A 49 -4.60 -8.93 14.48
C GLY A 49 -3.63 -7.79 14.15
N TRP A 50 -4.15 -6.61 13.84
CA TRP A 50 -3.43 -5.36 13.73
C TRP A 50 -3.73 -4.54 14.99
N HIS A 51 -2.69 -4.24 15.80
CA HIS A 51 -2.82 -3.41 16.98
C HIS A 51 -1.99 -2.15 16.78
N SER A 52 -2.62 -0.99 16.83
CA SER A 52 -1.94 0.29 16.70
C SER A 52 -0.87 0.44 17.77
N GLN A 53 0.36 0.68 17.35
CA GLN A 53 1.51 0.89 18.20
C GLN A 53 2.51 1.80 17.50
N HIS A 54 2.10 3.07 17.33
CA HIS A 54 2.88 4.06 16.61
C HIS A 54 4.05 4.54 17.47
N LEU A 55 5.24 4.62 16.87
CA LEU A 55 6.42 5.12 17.56
C LEU A 55 6.59 6.60 17.24
N THR A 56 6.69 7.44 18.25
CA THR A 56 6.75 8.90 18.12
C THR A 56 7.91 9.50 18.89
N LEU A 57 8.50 10.56 18.32
CA LEU A 57 9.53 11.38 18.98
C LEU A 57 8.97 12.76 19.27
N TRP A 58 9.25 13.23 20.48
CA TRP A 58 8.77 14.49 21.00
C TRP A 58 9.92 15.37 21.49
N GLN A 59 9.84 16.65 21.19
CA GLN A 59 10.71 17.68 21.78
C GLN A 59 9.83 18.61 22.66
N GLY A 60 9.86 18.38 23.97
CA GLY A 60 8.84 18.93 24.86
C GLY A 60 7.46 18.39 24.49
N ASP A 61 6.52 19.28 24.16
CA ASP A 61 5.16 18.95 23.71
C ASP A 61 5.00 18.97 22.18
N THR A 62 6.10 19.17 21.45
CA THR A 62 6.08 19.16 19.98
C THR A 62 6.38 17.76 19.47
N LEU A 63 5.47 17.20 18.67
CA LEU A 63 5.69 15.99 17.90
C LEU A 63 6.63 16.29 16.73
N VAL A 64 7.82 15.67 16.71
CA VAL A 64 8.87 16.00 15.73
C VAL A 64 9.11 14.87 14.73
N ALA A 65 8.83 13.61 15.09
CA ALA A 65 8.87 12.49 14.17
C ALA A 65 7.87 11.40 14.59
N ALA A 66 7.39 10.62 13.61
CA ALA A 66 6.49 9.51 13.85
C ALA A 66 6.68 8.39 12.82
N VAL A 67 6.45 7.17 13.28
CA VAL A 67 6.37 5.96 12.45
C VAL A 67 5.00 5.32 12.65
N PRO A 68 4.18 5.21 11.59
CA PRO A 68 2.96 4.41 11.64
C PRO A 68 3.33 2.95 11.92
N GLY A 69 3.13 2.49 13.12
CA GLY A 69 3.57 1.19 13.58
C GLY A 69 2.46 0.35 14.16
N TYR A 70 2.58 -0.97 14.01
CA TYR A 70 1.57 -1.92 14.46
C TYR A 70 2.22 -3.17 15.04
N SER A 71 1.68 -3.66 16.16
CA SER A 71 1.95 -5.00 16.65
C SER A 71 1.04 -5.99 15.93
N LYS A 72 1.63 -7.11 15.49
CA LYS A 72 0.95 -8.12 14.66
C LYS A 72 1.06 -9.51 15.27
N GLN A 73 -0.08 -10.21 15.31
CA GLN A 73 -0.17 -11.61 15.77
C GLN A 73 -0.15 -12.64 14.63
N HIS A 74 -0.16 -12.17 13.37
CA HIS A 74 -0.12 -12.97 12.15
C HIS A 74 0.31 -12.11 10.96
N SER A 75 0.55 -12.70 9.79
CA SER A 75 1.06 -12.00 8.59
C SER A 75 -0.02 -11.65 7.55
N TYR A 76 -1.30 -11.69 7.91
CA TYR A 76 -2.37 -11.30 6.98
C TYR A 76 -2.44 -9.78 6.79
N GLY A 77 -2.72 -9.37 5.54
CA GLY A 77 -2.95 -7.97 5.17
C GLY A 77 -1.69 -7.13 4.99
N GLU A 78 -0.50 -7.72 4.99
CA GLU A 78 0.80 -7.04 4.80
C GLU A 78 1.24 -6.99 3.34
N TYR A 79 0.89 -8.02 2.54
CA TYR A 79 1.21 -8.21 1.12
C TYR A 79 2.70 -8.39 0.77
N LEU A 80 3.64 -8.14 1.69
CA LEU A 80 5.01 -8.60 1.63
C LEU A 80 5.09 -9.87 2.51
N PHE A 81 4.58 -10.98 1.95
CA PHE A 81 4.29 -12.18 2.72
C PHE A 81 5.55 -12.86 3.25
N ASP A 82 5.57 -13.17 4.54
CA ASP A 82 6.67 -13.83 5.24
C ASP A 82 6.30 -15.22 5.80
N TRP A 83 5.31 -15.87 5.17
CA TRP A 83 4.80 -17.17 5.59
C TRP A 83 5.88 -18.22 5.73
N GLN A 84 6.85 -18.26 4.79
CA GLN A 84 7.95 -19.21 4.80
C GLN A 84 8.86 -19.02 6.02
N ILE A 85 9.08 -17.78 6.44
CA ILE A 85 9.86 -17.46 7.64
C ILE A 85 9.08 -17.90 8.89
N ALA A 86 7.80 -17.53 8.99
CA ALA A 86 6.94 -17.91 10.10
C ALA A 86 6.84 -19.44 10.24
N ASP A 87 6.76 -20.16 9.11
CA ASP A 87 6.74 -21.63 9.09
C ASP A 87 8.09 -22.23 9.55
N ALA A 88 9.22 -21.65 9.14
CA ALA A 88 10.53 -22.06 9.62
C ALA A 88 10.65 -21.91 11.15
N TYR A 89 10.24 -20.75 11.69
CA TYR A 89 10.23 -20.53 13.14
C TYR A 89 9.37 -21.58 13.85
N ARG A 90 8.18 -21.87 13.32
CA ARG A 90 7.30 -22.91 13.88
C ARG A 90 7.94 -24.29 13.88
N GLN A 91 8.61 -24.67 12.79
CA GLN A 91 9.31 -25.97 12.68
C GLN A 91 10.43 -26.13 13.71
N PHE A 92 11.10 -25.03 14.05
CA PHE A 92 12.15 -25.01 15.08
C PHE A 92 11.62 -24.70 16.48
N SER A 93 10.29 -24.66 16.67
CA SER A 93 9.65 -24.31 17.96
C SER A 93 10.08 -22.95 18.50
N LEU A 94 10.36 -22.00 17.62
CA LEU A 94 10.73 -20.63 17.95
C LEU A 94 9.53 -19.70 17.83
N PRO A 95 9.37 -18.70 18.71
CA PRO A 95 8.32 -17.71 18.60
C PRO A 95 8.62 -16.73 17.45
N TYR A 96 7.63 -16.48 16.61
CA TYR A 96 7.69 -15.51 15.51
C TYR A 96 6.81 -14.28 15.77
N TYR A 97 5.73 -14.46 16.50
CA TYR A 97 4.78 -13.41 16.88
C TYR A 97 4.80 -13.16 18.39
N PRO A 98 4.47 -11.94 18.84
CA PRO A 98 4.14 -10.77 18.03
C PRO A 98 5.35 -10.23 17.27
N LYS A 99 5.08 -9.59 16.13
CA LYS A 99 6.04 -8.77 15.39
C LYS A 99 5.58 -7.32 15.35
N TRP A 100 6.53 -6.38 15.29
CA TRP A 100 6.21 -4.97 15.08
C TRP A 100 6.52 -4.58 13.63
N ILE A 101 5.58 -3.90 12.99
CA ILE A 101 5.73 -3.50 11.59
C ILE A 101 5.48 -2.01 11.41
N ALA A 102 6.39 -1.32 10.71
CA ALA A 102 6.16 0.00 10.12
C ALA A 102 5.52 -0.21 8.75
N ALA A 103 4.21 -0.04 8.66
CA ALA A 103 3.42 -0.31 7.46
C ALA A 103 2.15 0.52 7.45
N ILE A 104 1.47 0.54 6.30
CA ILE A 104 0.09 1.01 6.23
C ILE A 104 -0.82 -0.22 6.16
N PRO A 105 -1.80 -0.35 7.06
CA PRO A 105 -2.67 -1.52 7.08
C PRO A 105 -3.36 -1.76 5.74
N PHE A 106 -3.31 -3.00 5.27
CA PHE A 106 -3.95 -3.47 4.05
C PHE A 106 -3.58 -2.71 2.78
N THR A 107 -2.42 -1.98 2.79
CA THR A 107 -2.04 -1.04 1.73
C THR A 107 -0.61 -1.28 1.26
N PRO A 108 -0.39 -2.15 0.25
CA PRO A 108 0.94 -2.46 -0.30
C PRO A 108 1.40 -1.39 -1.30
N ALA A 109 1.43 -0.13 -0.87
CA ALA A 109 1.93 1.00 -1.66
C ALA A 109 3.19 1.59 -1.02
N THR A 110 4.22 1.85 -1.81
CA THR A 110 5.42 2.54 -1.34
C THR A 110 5.07 3.98 -0.95
N GLY A 111 5.62 4.42 0.17
CA GLY A 111 5.45 5.78 0.66
C GLY A 111 6.22 6.03 1.94
N PRO A 112 6.09 7.20 2.55
CA PRO A 112 6.78 7.52 3.79
C PRO A 112 6.35 6.56 4.90
N ARG A 113 7.33 6.01 5.61
CA ARG A 113 7.12 5.20 6.83
C ARG A 113 7.75 5.85 8.04
N LEU A 114 8.50 6.93 7.84
CA LEU A 114 8.99 7.83 8.85
C LEU A 114 8.61 9.25 8.42
N GLY A 115 7.75 9.88 9.19
CA GLY A 115 7.43 11.29 9.10
C GLY A 115 8.34 12.09 10.02
N VAL A 116 8.82 13.24 9.55
CA VAL A 116 9.69 14.17 10.30
C VAL A 116 9.28 15.59 9.96
N LEU A 117 9.31 16.49 10.94
CA LEU A 117 9.05 17.90 10.65
C LEU A 117 9.99 18.42 9.55
N PRO A 118 9.50 19.16 8.54
CA PRO A 118 10.29 19.57 7.38
C PRO A 118 11.62 20.26 7.73
N ALA A 119 11.62 21.11 8.74
CA ALA A 119 12.84 21.81 9.19
C ALA A 119 13.92 20.85 9.71
N LEU A 120 13.53 19.73 10.33
CA LEU A 120 14.44 18.70 10.84
C LEU A 120 14.77 17.65 9.76
N ALA A 121 13.86 17.41 8.84
CA ALA A 121 14.10 16.51 7.71
C ALA A 121 15.13 17.08 6.72
N ALA A 122 15.20 18.39 6.58
CA ALA A 122 16.18 19.09 5.74
C ALA A 122 17.62 19.02 6.29
N ASP A 123 17.80 18.81 7.59
CA ASP A 123 19.11 18.59 8.21
C ASP A 123 19.40 17.09 8.34
N THR A 124 20.31 16.59 7.49
CA THR A 124 20.67 15.18 7.45
C THR A 124 21.14 14.64 8.81
N ALA A 125 21.89 15.41 9.58
CA ALA A 125 22.39 14.98 10.89
C ALA A 125 21.24 14.81 11.89
N SER A 126 20.29 15.73 11.93
CA SER A 126 19.08 15.64 12.76
C SER A 126 18.21 14.45 12.34
N PHE A 127 18.01 14.26 11.04
CA PHE A 127 17.25 13.11 10.52
C PHE A 127 17.90 11.78 10.94
N ASP A 128 19.22 11.63 10.74
CA ASP A 128 19.96 10.42 11.06
C ASP A 128 19.97 10.13 12.56
N ALA A 129 20.10 11.16 13.40
CA ALA A 129 20.00 11.02 14.85
C ALA A 129 18.61 10.54 15.30
N MET A 130 17.53 11.06 14.71
CA MET A 130 16.17 10.61 14.99
C MET A 130 15.92 9.17 14.52
N LEU A 131 16.37 8.82 13.31
CA LEU A 131 16.28 7.45 12.80
C LEU A 131 17.05 6.48 13.68
N THR A 132 18.25 6.83 14.11
CA THR A 132 19.06 6.02 15.03
C THR A 132 18.33 5.79 16.35
N LEU A 133 17.76 6.85 16.95
CA LEU A 133 16.99 6.72 18.20
C LEU A 133 15.77 5.81 18.04
N ILE A 134 15.05 5.92 16.92
CA ILE A 134 13.92 5.03 16.59
C ILE A 134 14.40 3.58 16.47
N CYS A 135 15.48 3.34 15.70
CA CYS A 135 16.01 2.00 15.49
C CYS A 135 16.53 1.39 16.80
N ASP A 136 17.21 2.15 17.65
CA ASP A 136 17.71 1.68 18.93
C ASP A 136 16.55 1.37 19.90
N THR A 137 15.49 2.16 19.90
CA THR A 137 14.26 1.87 20.64
C THR A 137 13.65 0.54 20.21
N LEU A 138 13.56 0.29 18.91
CA LEU A 138 13.04 -0.95 18.35
C LEU A 138 13.94 -2.14 18.64
N LYS A 139 15.26 -2.00 18.56
CA LYS A 139 16.23 -3.02 18.95
C LYS A 139 16.13 -3.38 20.45
N GLN A 140 15.94 -2.37 21.31
CA GLN A 140 15.73 -2.60 22.75
C GLN A 140 14.43 -3.36 23.02
N ALA A 141 13.33 -3.02 22.31
CA ALA A 141 12.07 -3.73 22.42
C ALA A 141 12.20 -5.20 21.97
N LEU A 142 12.95 -5.44 20.89
CA LEU A 142 13.30 -6.77 20.40
C LEU A 142 14.12 -7.57 21.43
N ALA A 143 15.17 -6.96 21.99
CA ALA A 143 16.01 -7.59 23.03
C ALA A 143 15.24 -7.93 24.31
N LYS A 144 14.20 -7.15 24.64
CA LYS A 144 13.27 -7.41 25.76
C LYS A 144 12.16 -8.40 25.39
N GLN A 145 12.19 -8.98 24.20
CA GLN A 145 11.19 -9.93 23.69
C GLN A 145 9.75 -9.38 23.67
N GLN A 146 9.59 -8.06 23.55
CA GLN A 146 8.28 -7.45 23.31
C GLN A 146 7.76 -7.80 21.91
N PHE A 147 8.70 -8.00 20.97
CA PHE A 147 8.48 -8.50 19.61
C PHE A 147 9.57 -9.50 19.26
N TYR A 148 9.32 -10.36 18.27
CA TYR A 148 10.31 -11.32 17.76
C TYR A 148 10.89 -10.90 16.40
N SER A 149 10.26 -9.93 15.74
CA SER A 149 10.84 -9.23 14.59
C SER A 149 10.33 -7.79 14.51
N VAL A 150 11.14 -6.95 13.86
CA VAL A 150 10.80 -5.58 13.46
C VAL A 150 10.89 -5.50 11.94
N GLN A 151 9.85 -5.01 11.29
CA GLN A 151 9.76 -4.98 9.84
C GLN A 151 9.30 -3.60 9.35
N TRP A 152 9.99 -3.06 8.35
CA TRP A 152 9.60 -1.85 7.65
C TRP A 152 9.16 -2.24 6.24
N LEU A 153 7.90 -2.03 5.89
CA LEU A 153 7.32 -2.54 4.66
C LEU A 153 6.97 -1.40 3.69
N TYR A 154 7.35 -1.57 2.42
CA TYR A 154 7.09 -0.60 1.34
C TYR A 154 7.68 0.78 1.60
N VAL A 155 8.89 0.81 2.12
CA VAL A 155 9.66 2.05 2.30
C VAL A 155 10.18 2.58 0.96
N GLY A 156 10.45 3.89 0.89
CA GLY A 156 11.18 4.48 -0.23
C GLY A 156 12.65 4.09 -0.21
N HIS A 157 13.32 4.13 -1.38
CA HIS A 157 14.73 3.72 -1.53
C HIS A 157 15.68 4.43 -0.55
N ALA A 158 15.53 5.75 -0.37
CA ALA A 158 16.41 6.50 0.53
C ALA A 158 16.32 6.03 1.99
N LEU A 159 15.12 5.74 2.51
CA LEU A 159 14.95 5.19 3.85
C LEU A 159 15.44 3.74 3.92
N HIS A 160 15.25 2.94 2.85
CA HIS A 160 15.76 1.59 2.75
C HIS A 160 17.28 1.56 2.99
N GLU A 161 18.05 2.37 2.26
CA GLU A 161 19.50 2.45 2.39
C GLU A 161 19.94 2.83 3.82
N LYS A 162 19.24 3.80 4.43
CA LYS A 162 19.52 4.20 5.81
C LYS A 162 19.23 3.08 6.83
N LEU A 163 18.16 2.30 6.61
CA LEU A 163 17.84 1.15 7.47
C LEU A 163 18.86 0.02 7.34
N LEU A 164 19.45 -0.18 6.15
CA LEU A 164 20.57 -1.12 5.99
C LEU A 164 21.77 -0.70 6.83
N GLN A 165 22.11 0.58 6.87
CA GLN A 165 23.17 1.14 7.70
C GLN A 165 22.87 0.95 9.21
N GLN A 166 21.60 0.86 9.59
CA GLN A 166 21.15 0.53 10.95
C GLN A 166 21.15 -0.98 11.25
N GLY A 167 21.60 -1.83 10.32
CA GLY A 167 21.72 -3.27 10.52
C GLY A 167 20.49 -4.08 10.19
N PHE A 168 19.51 -3.51 9.52
CA PHE A 168 18.36 -4.27 9.01
C PHE A 168 18.75 -5.09 7.77
N LEU A 169 18.14 -6.24 7.60
CA LEU A 169 18.27 -7.07 6.40
C LEU A 169 17.34 -6.54 5.30
N ALA A 170 17.86 -6.46 4.07
CA ALA A 170 17.05 -6.16 2.91
C ALA A 170 16.17 -7.33 2.52
N ARG A 171 14.91 -7.07 2.23
CA ARG A 171 14.03 -7.96 1.49
C ARG A 171 13.32 -7.19 0.38
N HIS A 172 13.31 -7.74 -0.81
CA HIS A 172 12.73 -7.09 -1.98
C HIS A 172 11.51 -7.87 -2.48
N ASP A 173 10.60 -7.13 -3.11
CA ASP A 173 9.47 -7.67 -3.86
C ASP A 173 9.31 -6.87 -5.16
N VAL A 174 8.46 -7.32 -6.07
CA VAL A 174 8.16 -6.63 -7.31
C VAL A 174 6.68 -6.30 -7.40
N GLN A 175 6.39 -5.09 -7.81
CA GLN A 175 5.06 -4.68 -8.23
C GLN A 175 5.15 -4.01 -9.61
N PHE A 176 4.00 -3.59 -10.16
CA PHE A 176 3.93 -3.04 -11.50
C PHE A 176 3.32 -1.65 -11.45
N LEU A 177 4.05 -0.66 -11.96
CA LEU A 177 3.68 0.74 -11.97
C LEU A 177 3.53 1.22 -13.41
N TRP A 178 2.43 1.86 -13.74
CA TRP A 178 2.29 2.51 -15.03
C TRP A 178 2.78 3.96 -14.95
N HIS A 179 3.51 4.38 -15.98
CA HIS A 179 4.07 5.71 -16.11
C HIS A 179 3.39 6.47 -17.24
N ASN A 180 2.91 7.66 -16.97
CA ASN A 180 2.48 8.59 -18.01
C ASN A 180 3.71 9.19 -18.68
N LYS A 181 4.01 8.73 -19.89
CA LYS A 181 5.17 9.18 -20.68
C LYS A 181 4.87 10.46 -21.49
N GLY A 182 3.98 11.31 -20.99
CA GLY A 182 3.56 12.53 -21.67
C GLY A 182 2.45 12.30 -22.69
N TYR A 183 1.64 11.27 -22.51
CA TYR A 183 0.47 11.02 -23.36
C TYR A 183 -0.56 12.13 -23.20
N LEU A 184 -1.11 12.63 -24.31
CA LEU A 184 -2.15 13.65 -24.34
C LEU A 184 -3.55 13.04 -24.31
N CYS A 185 -3.70 11.80 -24.80
CA CYS A 185 -4.94 11.05 -24.80
C CYS A 185 -4.67 9.55 -24.72
N PHE A 186 -5.73 8.75 -24.53
CA PHE A 186 -5.61 7.30 -24.46
C PHE A 186 -5.11 6.67 -25.77
N ASP A 187 -5.41 7.28 -26.92
CA ASP A 187 -4.92 6.81 -28.22
C ASP A 187 -3.39 7.00 -28.37
N ASP A 188 -2.79 8.04 -27.77
CA ASP A 188 -1.33 8.20 -27.74
C ASP A 188 -0.68 7.07 -26.94
N TYR A 189 -1.25 6.72 -25.78
CA TYR A 189 -0.81 5.55 -25.03
C TYR A 189 -0.93 4.28 -25.87
N LEU A 190 -2.05 4.06 -26.54
CA LEU A 190 -2.22 2.89 -27.42
C LEU A 190 -1.20 2.91 -28.57
N ALA A 191 -0.89 4.09 -29.13
CA ALA A 191 0.08 4.23 -30.20
C ALA A 191 1.50 3.87 -29.78
N SER A 192 1.86 4.00 -28.51
CA SER A 192 3.16 3.59 -27.95
C SER A 192 3.34 2.07 -27.89
N LEU A 193 2.24 1.31 -27.89
CA LEU A 193 2.26 -0.14 -27.79
C LEU A 193 2.44 -0.82 -29.14
N ASN A 194 2.95 -2.05 -29.15
CA ASN A 194 3.00 -2.88 -30.35
C ASN A 194 1.59 -3.20 -30.87
N ALA A 195 1.48 -3.51 -32.18
CA ALA A 195 0.20 -3.67 -32.87
C ALA A 195 -0.69 -4.76 -32.23
N ARG A 196 -0.10 -5.87 -31.77
CA ARG A 196 -0.82 -6.98 -31.16
C ARG A 196 -1.50 -6.54 -29.85
N LYS A 197 -0.76 -5.83 -28.98
CA LYS A 197 -1.29 -5.39 -27.68
C LYS A 197 -2.31 -4.27 -27.83
N ARG A 198 -2.06 -3.33 -28.72
CA ARG A 198 -3.04 -2.30 -29.07
C ARG A 198 -4.37 -2.89 -29.54
N LYS A 199 -4.33 -3.91 -30.43
CA LYS A 199 -5.54 -4.62 -30.88
C LYS A 199 -6.23 -5.33 -29.74
N GLN A 200 -5.48 -6.01 -28.87
CA GLN A 200 -6.01 -6.69 -27.69
C GLN A 200 -6.76 -5.74 -26.75
N ILE A 201 -6.14 -4.60 -26.41
CA ILE A 201 -6.77 -3.61 -25.51
C ILE A 201 -8.06 -3.04 -26.13
N LYS A 202 -8.05 -2.72 -27.43
CA LYS A 202 -9.26 -2.25 -28.13
C LYS A 202 -10.38 -3.28 -28.08
N GLN A 203 -10.08 -4.56 -28.26
CA GLN A 203 -11.05 -5.67 -28.14
C GLN A 203 -11.59 -5.82 -26.70
N GLU A 204 -10.72 -5.74 -25.69
CA GLU A 204 -11.11 -5.84 -24.28
C GLU A 204 -12.05 -4.67 -23.87
N ARG A 205 -11.76 -3.43 -24.31
CA ARG A 205 -12.65 -2.28 -24.07
C ARG A 205 -13.97 -2.37 -24.85
N SER A 206 -13.94 -2.87 -26.08
CA SER A 206 -15.14 -3.08 -26.91
C SER A 206 -16.07 -4.14 -26.31
N ALA A 207 -15.54 -5.17 -25.67
CA ALA A 207 -16.35 -6.24 -25.07
C ALA A 207 -17.25 -5.77 -23.91
N VAL A 208 -16.98 -4.58 -23.35
CA VAL A 208 -17.76 -3.98 -22.27
C VAL A 208 -18.36 -2.60 -22.66
N SER A 209 -18.43 -2.32 -23.98
CA SER A 209 -18.94 -1.03 -24.47
C SER A 209 -20.40 -0.77 -24.06
N ASP A 210 -21.20 -1.80 -23.96
CA ASP A 210 -22.63 -1.71 -23.64
C ASP A 210 -22.90 -1.57 -22.13
N ILE A 211 -21.86 -1.72 -21.29
CA ILE A 211 -21.97 -1.52 -19.85
C ILE A 211 -21.83 -0.02 -19.56
N LYS A 212 -22.84 0.56 -18.93
CA LYS A 212 -22.78 1.95 -18.46
C LYS A 212 -21.71 2.11 -17.38
N ARG A 213 -20.75 3.01 -17.58
CA ARG A 213 -19.65 3.27 -16.67
C ARG A 213 -19.60 4.73 -16.29
N VAL A 214 -19.24 4.98 -15.04
CA VAL A 214 -19.11 6.33 -14.49
C VAL A 214 -17.81 6.43 -13.67
N THR A 215 -17.24 7.64 -13.66
CA THR A 215 -16.17 7.99 -12.73
C THR A 215 -16.76 8.95 -11.71
N LEU A 216 -16.65 8.59 -10.43
CA LEU A 216 -17.19 9.38 -9.32
C LEU A 216 -16.03 9.88 -8.46
N ALA A 217 -15.99 11.18 -8.18
CA ALA A 217 -15.14 11.71 -7.14
C ALA A 217 -15.68 11.32 -5.76
N GLY A 218 -14.81 11.19 -4.76
CA GLY A 218 -15.25 10.78 -3.43
C GLY A 218 -16.30 11.72 -2.80
N SER A 219 -16.29 13.00 -3.17
CA SER A 219 -17.29 13.98 -2.73
C SER A 219 -18.69 13.78 -3.37
N GLU A 220 -18.79 12.99 -4.44
CA GLU A 220 -20.06 12.67 -5.12
C GLU A 220 -20.68 11.37 -4.59
N LEU A 221 -19.98 10.64 -3.72
CA LEU A 221 -20.43 9.35 -3.19
C LEU A 221 -21.48 9.54 -2.11
N SER A 222 -22.72 9.15 -2.43
CA SER A 222 -23.82 9.08 -1.48
C SER A 222 -23.70 7.88 -0.54
N ALA A 223 -24.51 7.85 0.52
CA ALA A 223 -24.62 6.68 1.41
C ALA A 223 -25.00 5.40 0.63
N GLN A 224 -25.85 5.50 -0.38
CA GLN A 224 -26.24 4.38 -1.23
C GLN A 224 -25.06 3.87 -2.08
N HIS A 225 -24.26 4.79 -2.64
CA HIS A 225 -23.02 4.42 -3.35
C HIS A 225 -22.08 3.64 -2.43
N TRP A 226 -21.87 4.11 -1.20
CA TRP A 226 -21.00 3.41 -0.23
C TRP A 226 -21.52 2.01 0.13
N GLN A 227 -22.81 1.84 0.32
CA GLN A 227 -23.40 0.52 0.54
C GLN A 227 -23.13 -0.43 -0.63
N ALA A 228 -23.27 0.05 -1.87
CA ALA A 228 -23.00 -0.74 -3.06
C ALA A 228 -21.49 -1.07 -3.21
N ILE A 229 -20.59 -0.12 -2.95
CA ILE A 229 -19.14 -0.32 -2.93
C ILE A 229 -18.76 -1.43 -1.94
N VAL A 230 -19.28 -1.36 -0.70
CA VAL A 230 -19.03 -2.35 0.34
C VAL A 230 -19.54 -3.74 -0.08
N ARG A 231 -20.77 -3.82 -0.63
CA ARG A 231 -21.32 -5.08 -1.15
C ARG A 231 -20.43 -5.69 -2.24
N CYS A 232 -19.98 -4.90 -3.21
CA CYS A 232 -19.09 -5.34 -4.28
C CYS A 232 -17.75 -5.88 -3.72
N TYR A 233 -17.15 -5.13 -2.79
CA TYR A 233 -15.91 -5.51 -2.13
C TYR A 233 -16.04 -6.84 -1.40
N GLN A 234 -17.05 -6.98 -0.54
CA GLN A 234 -17.28 -8.18 0.27
C GLN A 234 -17.61 -9.39 -0.61
N ALA A 235 -18.42 -9.24 -1.65
CA ALA A 235 -18.77 -10.32 -2.59
C ALA A 235 -17.51 -10.88 -3.28
N THR A 236 -16.60 -10.01 -3.70
CA THR A 236 -15.35 -10.43 -4.34
C THR A 236 -14.43 -11.18 -3.37
N TYR A 237 -14.28 -10.71 -2.14
CA TYR A 237 -13.45 -11.38 -1.12
C TYR A 237 -14.08 -12.72 -0.71
N LEU A 238 -15.38 -12.76 -0.50
CA LEU A 238 -16.10 -14.00 -0.18
C LEU A 238 -15.89 -15.08 -1.26
N LYS A 239 -16.00 -14.69 -2.53
CA LYS A 239 -15.78 -15.58 -3.67
C LYS A 239 -14.34 -16.10 -3.76
N ARG A 240 -13.34 -15.25 -3.47
CA ARG A 240 -11.92 -15.59 -3.68
C ARG A 240 -11.25 -16.21 -2.47
N SER A 241 -11.64 -15.82 -1.27
CA SER A 241 -10.91 -16.12 -0.05
C SER A 241 -11.79 -16.63 1.10
N GLY A 242 -13.12 -16.74 0.89
CA GLY A 242 -14.05 -17.25 1.88
C GLY A 242 -14.30 -16.33 3.08
N HIS A 243 -13.86 -15.06 3.04
CA HIS A 243 -14.12 -14.06 4.07
C HIS A 243 -14.54 -12.72 3.46
N HIS A 244 -15.07 -11.81 4.28
CA HIS A 244 -15.63 -10.53 3.81
C HIS A 244 -14.58 -9.43 3.53
N GLY A 245 -13.30 -9.76 3.48
CA GLY A 245 -12.21 -8.81 3.28
C GLY A 245 -11.62 -8.31 4.60
N TYR A 246 -10.64 -7.42 4.49
CA TYR A 246 -9.91 -6.87 5.64
C TYR A 246 -10.49 -5.54 6.13
N ILE A 247 -11.12 -4.78 5.22
CA ILE A 247 -11.69 -3.47 5.53
C ILE A 247 -13.14 -3.65 5.94
N SER A 248 -13.49 -3.16 7.12
CA SER A 248 -14.86 -3.17 7.62
C SER A 248 -15.74 -2.18 6.85
N SER A 249 -17.04 -2.39 6.87
CA SER A 249 -18.00 -1.45 6.29
C SER A 249 -17.88 -0.07 6.92
N GLU A 250 -17.70 -0.01 8.24
CA GLU A 250 -17.56 1.23 8.99
C GLU A 250 -16.29 1.99 8.58
N SER A 251 -15.15 1.30 8.42
CA SER A 251 -13.93 1.93 7.92
C SER A 251 -14.12 2.53 6.52
N PHE A 252 -14.86 1.88 5.62
CA PHE A 252 -15.18 2.45 4.31
C PHE A 252 -16.00 3.73 4.43
N TYR A 253 -17.01 3.76 5.29
CA TYR A 253 -17.84 4.95 5.50
C TYR A 253 -17.02 6.10 6.09
N GLN A 254 -16.17 5.81 7.06
CA GLN A 254 -15.30 6.83 7.67
C GLN A 254 -14.25 7.35 6.70
N LEU A 255 -13.65 6.50 5.87
CA LEU A 255 -12.75 6.93 4.78
C LEU A 255 -13.48 7.87 3.81
N GLY A 256 -14.72 7.53 3.44
CA GLY A 256 -15.55 8.39 2.59
C GLY A 256 -15.79 9.79 3.16
N GLN A 257 -15.98 9.89 4.46
CA GLN A 257 -16.19 11.16 5.16
C GLN A 257 -14.89 11.96 5.35
N SER A 258 -13.80 11.27 5.69
CA SER A 258 -12.58 11.90 6.16
C SER A 258 -11.61 12.32 5.06
N ILE A 259 -11.54 11.56 3.95
CA ILE A 259 -10.58 11.77 2.85
C ILE A 259 -11.22 11.76 1.46
N SER A 260 -12.47 12.19 1.36
CA SER A 260 -13.25 12.20 0.10
C SER A 260 -12.52 12.87 -1.07
N GLN A 261 -11.72 13.90 -0.83
CA GLN A 261 -10.98 14.62 -1.87
C GLN A 261 -9.90 13.77 -2.55
N GLN A 262 -9.39 12.74 -1.88
CA GLN A 262 -8.40 11.82 -2.43
C GLN A 262 -9.03 10.57 -3.06
N LEU A 263 -10.35 10.40 -3.00
CA LEU A 263 -11.03 9.21 -3.51
C LEU A 263 -11.51 9.39 -4.95
N VAL A 264 -11.35 8.33 -5.74
CA VAL A 264 -11.89 8.19 -7.09
C VAL A 264 -12.45 6.78 -7.23
N VAL A 265 -13.67 6.65 -7.74
CA VAL A 265 -14.32 5.37 -7.99
C VAL A 265 -14.67 5.23 -9.47
N PHE A 266 -14.14 4.21 -10.11
CA PHE A 266 -14.59 3.77 -11.42
C PHE A 266 -15.66 2.71 -11.22
N ALA A 267 -16.88 2.98 -11.66
CA ALA A 267 -18.02 2.11 -11.41
C ALA A 267 -18.72 1.69 -12.69
N ALA A 268 -19.23 0.47 -12.70
CA ALA A 268 -20.17 -0.04 -13.68
C ALA A 268 -21.56 -0.09 -13.06
N LEU A 269 -22.54 0.45 -13.77
CA LEU A 269 -23.93 0.55 -13.32
C LEU A 269 -24.80 -0.53 -13.95
N GLY A 270 -25.75 -1.05 -13.17
CA GLY A 270 -26.82 -1.89 -13.65
C GLY A 270 -27.95 -1.10 -14.35
N SER A 271 -28.99 -1.81 -14.76
CA SER A 271 -30.19 -1.20 -15.37
C SER A 271 -30.99 -0.31 -14.41
N ASP A 272 -30.79 -0.52 -13.11
CA ASP A 272 -31.37 0.24 -12.00
C ASP A 272 -30.51 1.46 -11.56
N GLU A 273 -29.45 1.78 -12.33
CA GLU A 273 -28.45 2.81 -12.01
C GLU A 273 -27.65 2.55 -10.74
N GLU A 274 -27.75 1.37 -10.12
CA GLU A 274 -26.94 0.99 -8.98
C GLU A 274 -25.55 0.45 -9.39
N ILE A 275 -24.54 0.67 -8.55
CA ILE A 275 -23.19 0.15 -8.76
C ILE A 275 -23.21 -1.37 -8.64
N GLN A 276 -22.85 -2.06 -9.73
CA GLN A 276 -22.73 -3.51 -9.82
C GLN A 276 -21.26 -3.98 -9.77
N ALA A 277 -20.31 -3.11 -10.15
CA ALA A 277 -18.89 -3.36 -10.01
C ALA A 277 -18.15 -2.03 -9.81
N MET A 278 -17.05 -2.06 -9.07
CA MET A 278 -16.28 -0.85 -8.79
C MET A 278 -14.78 -1.13 -8.65
N ALA A 279 -13.97 -0.15 -9.06
CA ALA A 279 -12.58 -0.01 -8.65
C ALA A 279 -12.45 1.28 -7.83
N LEU A 280 -12.17 1.14 -6.53
CA LEU A 280 -11.95 2.28 -5.64
C LEU A 280 -10.47 2.58 -5.60
N CYS A 281 -10.15 3.82 -5.93
CA CYS A 281 -8.80 4.36 -6.01
C CYS A 281 -8.61 5.52 -5.04
N PHE A 282 -7.35 5.76 -4.68
CA PHE A 282 -6.91 6.95 -3.96
C PHE A 282 -5.94 7.72 -4.86
N LYS A 283 -5.79 9.02 -4.62
CA LYS A 283 -4.85 9.84 -5.39
C LYS A 283 -4.00 10.72 -4.49
N SER A 284 -2.74 10.90 -4.89
CA SER A 284 -1.85 11.95 -4.43
C SER A 284 -1.77 13.07 -5.47
N GLN A 285 -0.77 13.94 -5.37
CA GLN A 285 -0.53 14.99 -6.36
C GLN A 285 -0.10 14.43 -7.71
N ASP A 286 0.57 13.27 -7.74
CA ASP A 286 1.19 12.71 -8.95
C ASP A 286 0.80 11.26 -9.24
N THR A 287 0.15 10.57 -8.30
CA THR A 287 -0.09 9.12 -8.38
C THR A 287 -1.56 8.77 -8.12
N LEU A 288 -2.10 7.90 -8.97
CA LEU A 288 -3.35 7.18 -8.72
C LEU A 288 -3.03 5.82 -8.12
N TYR A 289 -3.68 5.44 -7.03
CA TYR A 289 -3.51 4.17 -6.33
C TYR A 289 -4.81 3.36 -6.44
N GLY A 290 -4.84 2.32 -7.29
CA GLY A 290 -5.94 1.36 -7.35
C GLY A 290 -5.85 0.40 -6.16
N ARG A 291 -6.88 0.39 -5.31
CA ARG A 291 -6.80 -0.36 -4.05
C ARG A 291 -7.82 -1.47 -3.93
N TYR A 292 -9.09 -1.18 -4.14
CA TYR A 292 -10.15 -2.16 -3.90
C TYR A 292 -10.97 -2.37 -5.17
N TRP A 293 -11.06 -3.62 -5.57
CA TRP A 293 -11.93 -4.08 -6.64
C TRP A 293 -13.05 -4.92 -6.07
N GLY A 294 -14.25 -4.74 -6.62
CA GLY A 294 -15.37 -5.61 -6.31
C GLY A 294 -16.42 -5.61 -7.40
N ALA A 295 -17.10 -6.77 -7.54
CA ALA A 295 -18.20 -6.95 -8.47
C ALA A 295 -19.22 -7.93 -7.89
N LEU A 296 -20.50 -7.67 -8.11
CA LEU A 296 -21.61 -8.54 -7.70
C LEU A 296 -21.79 -9.70 -8.68
N ALA A 297 -21.49 -9.49 -9.95
CA ALA A 297 -21.55 -10.50 -11.01
C ALA A 297 -20.27 -10.49 -11.84
N ASP A 298 -19.94 -11.64 -12.44
CA ASP A 298 -18.83 -11.72 -13.37
C ASP A 298 -19.23 -11.11 -14.72
N ALA A 299 -18.40 -10.18 -15.20
CA ALA A 299 -18.46 -9.69 -16.57
C ALA A 299 -17.07 -9.78 -17.18
N ASP A 300 -16.95 -10.50 -18.29
CA ASP A 300 -15.65 -10.69 -18.95
C ASP A 300 -15.06 -9.31 -19.32
N LYS A 301 -13.77 -9.15 -19.07
CA LYS A 301 -12.98 -7.92 -19.31
C LYS A 301 -13.36 -6.70 -18.45
N LEU A 302 -14.48 -6.69 -17.70
CA LEU A 302 -14.88 -5.54 -16.89
C LEU A 302 -13.83 -5.18 -15.82
N HIS A 303 -13.20 -6.18 -15.21
CA HIS A 303 -12.07 -5.97 -14.30
C HIS A 303 -10.93 -5.19 -14.95
N PHE A 304 -10.58 -5.50 -16.20
CA PHE A 304 -9.51 -4.81 -16.91
C PHE A 304 -9.89 -3.38 -17.25
N GLU A 305 -11.15 -3.16 -17.63
CA GLU A 305 -11.66 -1.82 -17.93
C GLU A 305 -11.59 -0.92 -16.69
N LEU A 306 -12.19 -1.36 -15.55
CA LEU A 306 -12.29 -0.52 -14.37
C LEU A 306 -10.96 -0.42 -13.59
N CYS A 307 -10.20 -1.51 -13.49
CA CYS A 307 -8.98 -1.52 -12.68
C CYS A 307 -7.73 -1.02 -13.42
N TYR A 308 -7.76 -0.94 -14.76
CA TYR A 308 -6.58 -0.52 -15.53
C TYR A 308 -6.89 0.55 -16.55
N TYR A 309 -7.82 0.34 -17.49
CA TYR A 309 -7.97 1.27 -18.61
C TYR A 309 -8.55 2.61 -18.18
N GLN A 310 -9.55 2.62 -17.32
CA GLN A 310 -10.08 3.86 -16.77
C GLN A 310 -9.07 4.58 -15.88
N GLY A 311 -8.28 3.84 -15.10
CA GLY A 311 -7.20 4.43 -14.30
C GLY A 311 -6.10 5.08 -15.16
N ILE A 312 -5.68 4.42 -16.25
CA ILE A 312 -4.73 4.99 -17.21
C ILE A 312 -5.31 6.26 -17.86
N GLU A 313 -6.56 6.19 -18.35
CA GLU A 313 -7.24 7.31 -18.98
C GLU A 313 -7.40 8.48 -18.00
N TYR A 314 -7.77 8.19 -16.76
CA TYR A 314 -7.86 9.18 -15.69
C TYR A 314 -6.52 9.86 -15.42
N CYS A 315 -5.42 9.09 -15.33
CA CYS A 315 -4.08 9.66 -15.14
C CYS A 315 -3.69 10.60 -16.28
N ILE A 316 -3.96 10.22 -17.51
CA ILE A 316 -3.69 11.07 -18.69
C ILE A 316 -4.50 12.36 -18.61
N GLN A 317 -5.81 12.27 -18.37
CA GLN A 317 -6.72 13.43 -18.33
C GLN A 317 -6.39 14.42 -17.20
N HIS A 318 -5.87 13.92 -16.08
CA HIS A 318 -5.58 14.74 -14.89
C HIS A 318 -4.08 15.05 -14.73
N GLY A 319 -3.24 14.67 -15.69
CA GLY A 319 -1.81 14.94 -15.65
C GLY A 319 -1.06 14.19 -14.55
N LEU A 320 -1.61 13.07 -14.04
CA LEU A 320 -0.91 12.24 -13.06
C LEU A 320 0.22 11.48 -13.73
N THR A 321 1.35 11.41 -13.03
CA THR A 321 2.59 10.77 -13.54
C THR A 321 2.53 9.25 -13.41
N TYR A 322 1.92 8.74 -12.34
CA TYR A 322 1.98 7.32 -12.01
C TYR A 322 0.60 6.72 -11.75
N PHE A 323 0.47 5.44 -12.10
CA PHE A 323 -0.65 4.62 -11.66
C PHE A 323 -0.15 3.32 -11.02
N ASP A 324 -0.33 3.21 -9.70
CA ASP A 324 -0.10 2.00 -8.92
C ASP A 324 -1.42 1.22 -8.81
N ALA A 325 -1.58 0.21 -9.65
CA ALA A 325 -2.82 -0.58 -9.70
C ALA A 325 -2.83 -1.76 -8.70
N GLY A 326 -2.08 -1.66 -7.58
CA GLY A 326 -2.05 -2.65 -6.50
C GLY A 326 -1.02 -3.78 -6.69
N ALA A 327 -0.94 -4.69 -5.72
CA ALA A 327 0.19 -5.61 -5.55
C ALA A 327 0.32 -6.71 -6.62
N GLN A 328 -0.76 -7.27 -7.12
CA GLN A 328 -0.71 -8.52 -7.91
C GLN A 328 -0.96 -8.30 -9.40
N GLY A 329 -0.47 -9.22 -10.23
CA GLY A 329 -0.89 -9.41 -11.60
C GLY A 329 0.16 -9.12 -12.68
N GLU A 330 0.87 -10.15 -13.13
CA GLU A 330 1.76 -10.08 -14.31
C GLU A 330 1.05 -9.65 -15.60
N HIS A 331 -0.29 -9.82 -15.67
CA HIS A 331 -1.09 -9.32 -16.77
C HIS A 331 -1.02 -7.78 -16.93
N LYS A 332 -0.54 -7.06 -15.92
CA LYS A 332 -0.24 -5.62 -15.97
C LYS A 332 0.90 -5.32 -16.95
N LEU A 333 1.92 -6.18 -17.03
CA LEU A 333 3.01 -6.06 -18.03
C LEU A 333 2.46 -5.91 -19.46
N LYS A 334 1.45 -6.71 -19.81
CA LYS A 334 0.81 -6.68 -21.14
C LYS A 334 0.12 -5.36 -21.44
N ARG A 335 -0.06 -4.49 -20.44
CA ARG A 335 -0.68 -3.16 -20.48
C ARG A 335 0.33 -2.04 -20.21
N GLY A 336 1.63 -2.35 -20.28
CA GLY A 336 2.70 -1.37 -20.16
C GLY A 336 2.97 -0.88 -18.74
N PHE A 337 2.49 -1.59 -17.70
CA PHE A 337 2.97 -1.38 -16.36
C PHE A 337 4.37 -1.94 -16.23
N GLU A 338 5.29 -1.16 -15.75
CA GLU A 338 6.69 -1.52 -15.62
C GLU A 338 6.96 -2.16 -14.26
N PRO A 339 7.83 -3.19 -14.17
CA PRO A 339 8.19 -3.80 -12.91
C PRO A 339 9.01 -2.81 -12.08
N VAL A 340 8.64 -2.65 -10.82
CA VAL A 340 9.35 -1.79 -9.86
C VAL A 340 9.66 -2.57 -8.59
N THR A 341 10.88 -2.39 -8.07
CA THR A 341 11.28 -2.99 -6.80
C THR A 341 10.54 -2.33 -5.65
N ARG A 342 10.04 -3.15 -4.74
CA ARG A 342 9.48 -2.76 -3.46
C ARG A 342 10.42 -3.19 -2.34
N TYR A 343 10.64 -2.31 -1.38
CA TYR A 343 11.63 -2.50 -0.33
C TYR A 343 10.98 -2.86 0.98
N GLY A 344 11.48 -3.91 1.60
CA GLY A 344 11.26 -4.26 3.00
C GLY A 344 12.58 -4.32 3.75
N ASN A 345 12.58 -3.94 5.02
CA ASN A 345 13.73 -4.01 5.89
C ASN A 345 13.34 -4.78 7.16
N TYR A 346 14.13 -5.78 7.52
CA TYR A 346 13.79 -6.74 8.57
C TYR A 346 14.90 -6.85 9.61
N LEU A 347 14.50 -6.87 10.86
CA LEU A 347 15.38 -7.21 11.98
C LEU A 347 14.70 -8.28 12.80
N PHE A 348 15.41 -9.36 13.11
CA PHE A 348 14.91 -10.48 13.91
C PHE A 348 15.62 -10.56 15.24
N ALA A 349 14.95 -11.11 16.24
CA ALA A 349 15.63 -11.57 17.44
C ALA A 349 16.69 -12.61 17.04
N ASP A 350 17.83 -12.61 17.72
CA ASP A 350 18.90 -13.57 17.41
C ASP A 350 18.45 -15.00 17.71
N THR A 351 18.55 -15.85 16.71
CA THR A 351 18.11 -17.25 16.74
C THR A 351 19.04 -18.10 15.88
N PRO A 352 19.02 -19.43 16.02
CA PRO A 352 19.74 -20.32 15.10
C PRO A 352 19.39 -20.16 13.62
N LEU A 353 18.26 -19.50 13.31
CA LEU A 353 17.80 -19.24 11.93
C LEU A 353 18.36 -17.94 11.33
N SER A 354 19.02 -17.07 12.12
CA SER A 354 19.43 -15.72 11.66
C SER A 354 20.29 -15.76 10.39
N GLY A 355 21.28 -16.65 10.35
CA GLY A 355 22.12 -16.82 9.16
C GLY A 355 21.38 -17.39 7.94
N ALA A 356 20.47 -18.34 8.17
CA ALA A 356 19.66 -18.93 7.10
C ALA A 356 18.69 -17.91 6.49
N ILE A 357 18.07 -17.06 7.30
CA ILE A 357 17.18 -15.99 6.85
C ILE A 357 17.95 -14.96 6.02
N ALA A 358 19.13 -14.53 6.47
CA ALA A 358 19.96 -13.59 5.71
C ALA A 358 20.36 -14.16 4.33
N ASN A 359 20.73 -15.43 4.26
CA ASN A 359 21.04 -16.11 3.01
C ASN A 359 19.79 -16.25 2.11
N TYR A 360 18.65 -16.59 2.69
CA TYR A 360 17.38 -16.67 1.96
C TYR A 360 17.02 -15.33 1.30
N PHE A 361 17.09 -14.22 2.02
CA PHE A 361 16.81 -12.90 1.46
C PHE A 361 17.77 -12.51 0.34
N LYS A 362 19.05 -12.87 0.48
CA LYS A 362 20.06 -12.62 -0.57
C LYS A 362 19.74 -13.41 -1.85
N GLN A 363 19.36 -14.68 -1.72
CA GLN A 363 18.96 -15.50 -2.87
C GLN A 363 17.66 -14.99 -3.52
N GLU A 364 16.64 -14.67 -2.70
CA GLU A 364 15.38 -14.09 -3.15
C GLU A 364 15.63 -12.81 -3.98
N SER A 365 16.50 -11.91 -3.48
CA SER A 365 16.85 -10.66 -4.17
C SER A 365 17.56 -10.91 -5.51
N THR A 366 18.41 -11.93 -5.60
CA THR A 366 19.08 -12.29 -6.85
C THR A 366 18.09 -12.79 -7.90
N HIS A 367 17.18 -13.68 -7.53
CA HIS A 367 16.13 -14.18 -8.42
C HIS A 367 15.18 -13.07 -8.86
N LEU A 368 14.84 -12.16 -7.93
CA LEU A 368 13.98 -11.03 -8.23
C LEU A 368 14.60 -10.07 -9.24
N ALA A 369 15.91 -9.79 -9.12
CA ALA A 369 16.62 -8.93 -10.06
C ALA A 369 16.60 -9.53 -11.48
N GLN A 370 16.81 -10.86 -11.59
CA GLN A 370 16.69 -11.56 -12.87
C GLN A 370 15.26 -11.47 -13.42
N TYR A 371 14.24 -11.74 -12.61
CA TYR A 371 12.84 -11.63 -13.01
C TYR A 371 12.49 -10.22 -13.52
N ILE A 372 12.93 -9.17 -12.82
CA ILE A 372 12.70 -7.78 -13.22
C ILE A 372 13.32 -7.51 -14.61
N ALA A 373 14.56 -7.99 -14.86
CA ALA A 373 15.23 -7.82 -16.13
C ALA A 373 14.46 -8.51 -17.28
N GLU A 374 13.96 -9.73 -17.06
CA GLU A 374 13.14 -10.46 -18.03
C GLU A 374 11.78 -9.77 -18.25
N ALA A 375 11.14 -9.29 -17.19
CA ALA A 375 9.87 -8.58 -17.27
C ALA A 375 9.97 -7.25 -18.04
N ILE A 376 11.08 -6.52 -17.90
CA ILE A 376 11.35 -5.30 -18.70
C ILE A 376 11.42 -5.64 -20.19
N GLN A 377 12.07 -6.75 -20.57
CA GLN A 377 12.15 -7.18 -21.97
C GLN A 377 10.79 -7.60 -22.54
N ALA A 378 9.87 -8.05 -21.68
CA ALA A 378 8.52 -8.48 -22.06
C ALA A 378 7.51 -7.32 -22.18
N LEU A 379 7.90 -6.08 -21.91
CA LEU A 379 7.03 -4.91 -22.01
C LEU A 379 6.48 -4.74 -23.42
N PRO A 380 5.25 -4.26 -23.59
CA PRO A 380 4.56 -4.21 -24.88
C PRO A 380 4.91 -2.99 -25.73
N TYR A 381 5.83 -2.17 -25.30
CA TYR A 381 6.22 -0.94 -26.02
C TYR A 381 6.94 -1.26 -27.35
N LYS A 382 6.96 -0.26 -28.25
CA LYS A 382 7.69 -0.34 -29.54
C LYS A 382 9.18 -0.14 -29.33
#